data_b63c741bf9247d66f8b67048d7edb651
#
_entry.id   b63c741bf9247d66f8b67048d7edb651
#
_cell.length_a   1.000
_cell.length_b   1.000
_cell.length_c   1.000
_cell.angle_alpha   90.00
_cell.angle_beta   90.00
_cell.angle_gamma   90.00
#
_symmetry.space_group_name_H-M   'P 1'
#
loop_
_entity.id
_entity.type
_entity.pdbx_description
1 polymer ?
#
loop_
_entity_poly.entity_id
_entity_poly.type
_entity_poly.pdbx_seq_one_letter_code
_entity_poly.pdbx_strand_id
1 'polypeptide(L)'
;MLFLVPQAKLKTVNGEVVQIQDGDTLTIKTGRDRLRKVRLADIDAPEMGQPFGKVARRLAVDLALEKTVRVNYTFKDKYDRLIGEVFLPDSKLLNEEMLKAGLAWHYRVKHPHSSFLEKLEYKAWKKNLGLWLQETPVPPWEFRRENRLPLPPTKPEHMDYDLFLSYGLLGDPKTR
;
A
#
# COMPACT_ATOMS: atom_id res chain seq x y z
N MET A 1 -17.42 -32.08 7.51
CA MET A 1 -16.90 -31.36 8.70
C MET A 1 -16.34 -30.05 8.20
N LEU A 2 -17.10 -28.94 8.31
CA LEU A 2 -16.65 -27.61 7.90
C LEU A 2 -15.68 -27.11 8.98
N PHE A 3 -14.42 -26.95 8.64
CA PHE A 3 -13.47 -26.24 9.50
C PHE A 3 -13.79 -24.75 9.43
N LEU A 4 -14.40 -24.21 10.48
CA LEU A 4 -14.49 -22.77 10.68
C LEU A 4 -13.06 -22.24 10.89
N VAL A 5 -12.48 -21.62 9.87
CA VAL A 5 -11.24 -20.84 10.03
C VAL A 5 -11.61 -19.62 10.88
N PRO A 6 -11.01 -19.42 12.05
CA PRO A 6 -11.32 -18.24 12.88
C PRO A 6 -10.96 -16.98 12.10
N GLN A 7 -11.96 -16.16 11.79
CA GLN A 7 -11.71 -14.86 11.19
C GLN A 7 -11.01 -13.97 12.23
N ALA A 8 -9.86 -13.42 11.84
CA ALA A 8 -9.13 -12.50 12.69
C ALA A 8 -9.98 -11.28 13.02
N LYS A 9 -10.17 -11.00 14.33
CA LYS A 9 -11.02 -9.90 14.80
C LYS A 9 -10.45 -8.55 14.35
N LEU A 10 -11.27 -7.76 13.67
CA LEU A 10 -10.94 -6.38 13.32
C LEU A 10 -10.75 -5.55 14.61
N LYS A 11 -9.65 -4.81 14.67
CA LYS A 11 -9.30 -3.89 15.76
C LYS A 11 -9.18 -2.49 15.19
N THR A 12 -9.52 -1.51 16.01
CA THR A 12 -9.44 -0.08 15.64
C THR A 12 -8.62 0.67 16.67
N VAL A 13 -7.78 1.59 16.20
CA VAL A 13 -7.05 2.54 17.04
C VAL A 13 -7.03 3.91 16.38
N ASN A 14 -7.19 4.96 17.18
CA ASN A 14 -7.03 6.35 16.75
C ASN A 14 -5.69 6.89 17.26
N GLY A 15 -5.05 7.74 16.47
CA GLY A 15 -3.81 8.40 16.87
C GLY A 15 -3.42 9.52 15.92
N GLU A 16 -2.61 10.44 16.42
CA GLU A 16 -1.99 11.49 15.62
C GLU A 16 -0.81 10.92 14.84
N VAL A 17 -0.72 11.23 13.56
CA VAL A 17 0.44 10.85 12.74
C VAL A 17 1.61 11.76 13.07
N VAL A 18 2.62 11.22 13.72
CA VAL A 18 3.81 11.97 14.18
C VAL A 18 5.03 11.78 13.28
N GLN A 19 5.01 10.78 12.41
CA GLN A 19 6.11 10.52 11.48
C GLN A 19 5.62 9.76 10.24
N ILE A 20 6.17 10.09 9.09
CA ILE A 20 6.04 9.35 7.82
C ILE A 20 7.43 8.87 7.41
N GLN A 21 7.65 7.56 7.38
CA GLN A 21 8.94 6.97 6.99
C GLN A 21 9.11 6.95 5.47
N ASP A 22 8.11 6.45 4.78
CA ASP A 22 8.02 6.32 3.32
C ASP A 22 6.55 6.46 2.86
N GLY A 23 6.22 6.04 1.63
CA GLY A 23 4.87 6.18 1.07
C GLY A 23 3.81 5.29 1.71
N ASP A 24 4.18 4.29 2.48
CA ASP A 24 3.24 3.32 3.04
C ASP A 24 3.50 2.91 4.50
N THR A 25 4.46 3.57 5.13
CA THR A 25 4.81 3.31 6.53
C THR A 25 4.82 4.61 7.33
N LEU A 26 4.04 4.65 8.41
CA LEU A 26 3.90 5.80 9.28
C LEU A 26 3.90 5.41 10.77
N THR A 27 4.11 6.39 11.63
CA THR A 27 4.01 6.23 13.08
C THR A 27 2.90 7.12 13.62
N ILE A 28 1.99 6.52 14.39
CA ILE A 28 0.95 7.24 15.11
C ILE A 28 1.25 7.27 16.60
N LYS A 29 0.93 8.39 17.23
CA LYS A 29 0.90 8.57 18.68
C LYS A 29 -0.53 8.34 19.18
N THR A 30 -0.72 7.31 20.00
CA THR A 30 -2.00 6.93 20.56
C THR A 30 -2.11 7.36 22.02
N GLY A 31 -3.24 7.12 22.68
CA GLY A 31 -3.42 7.45 24.09
C GLY A 31 -2.27 7.00 24.99
N ARG A 32 -1.91 7.79 26.01
CA ARG A 32 -0.74 7.64 26.88
C ARG A 32 0.61 7.71 26.15
N ASP A 33 0.70 8.55 25.12
CA ASP A 33 1.90 8.83 24.30
C ASP A 33 2.55 7.59 23.68
N ARG A 34 1.79 6.51 23.49
CA ARG A 34 2.29 5.27 22.93
C ARG A 34 2.46 5.39 21.41
N LEU A 35 3.67 5.20 20.93
CA LEU A 35 3.97 5.15 19.50
C LEU A 35 3.61 3.79 18.90
N ARG A 36 3.00 3.80 17.73
CA ARG A 36 2.64 2.60 16.95
C ARG A 36 3.06 2.80 15.50
N LYS A 37 3.86 1.89 14.98
CA LYS A 37 4.16 1.83 13.55
C LYS A 37 2.99 1.19 12.81
N VAL A 38 2.61 1.78 11.70
CA VAL A 38 1.53 1.31 10.81
C VAL A 38 2.11 1.12 9.42
N ARG A 39 1.87 -0.02 8.83
CA ARG A 39 2.11 -0.31 7.42
C ARG A 39 0.76 -0.36 6.71
N LEU A 40 0.59 0.44 5.69
CA LEU A 40 -0.64 0.44 4.90
C LEU A 40 -0.88 -0.95 4.29
N ALA A 41 -2.06 -1.51 4.56
CA ALA A 41 -2.43 -2.82 4.04
C ALA A 41 -2.65 -2.78 2.52
N ASP A 42 -2.39 -3.90 1.87
CA ASP A 42 -2.72 -4.19 0.47
C ASP A 42 -2.09 -3.26 -0.57
N ILE A 43 -1.17 -2.41 -0.17
CA ILE A 43 -0.36 -1.58 -1.08
C ILE A 43 1.13 -1.71 -0.76
N ASP A 44 1.98 -1.37 -1.74
CA ASP A 44 3.43 -1.30 -1.59
C ASP A 44 3.94 -0.06 -2.34
N ALA A 45 4.44 0.93 -1.61
CA ALA A 45 4.94 2.16 -2.18
C ALA A 45 6.41 2.03 -2.58
N PRO A 46 6.88 2.80 -3.57
CA PRO A 46 8.29 2.83 -3.92
C PRO A 46 9.18 3.16 -2.71
N GLU A 47 10.29 2.44 -2.58
CA GLU A 47 11.30 2.68 -1.53
C GLU A 47 11.90 4.08 -1.66
N MET A 48 12.43 4.63 -0.57
CA MET A 48 13.03 5.98 -0.55
C MET A 48 14.15 6.19 -1.58
N GLY A 49 14.89 5.13 -1.90
CA GLY A 49 15.95 5.14 -2.93
C GLY A 49 15.45 4.79 -4.33
N GLN A 50 14.18 4.50 -4.50
CA GLN A 50 13.56 4.13 -5.76
C GLN A 50 12.97 5.38 -6.45
N PRO A 51 12.88 5.43 -7.79
CA PRO A 51 12.11 6.46 -8.48
C PRO A 51 10.71 6.59 -7.87
N PHE A 52 10.24 7.82 -7.70
CA PHE A 52 8.99 8.17 -7.04
C PHE A 52 8.88 7.88 -5.53
N GLY A 53 9.87 7.26 -4.86
CA GLY A 53 9.81 7.00 -3.42
C GLY A 53 9.68 8.27 -2.58
N LYS A 54 10.48 9.31 -2.89
CA LYS A 54 10.37 10.62 -2.23
C LYS A 54 9.04 11.32 -2.51
N VAL A 55 8.48 11.14 -3.72
CA VAL A 55 7.18 11.71 -4.12
C VAL A 55 6.04 11.01 -3.38
N ALA A 56 6.10 9.68 -3.29
CA ALA A 56 5.13 8.89 -2.50
C ALA A 56 5.14 9.30 -1.03
N ARG A 57 6.33 9.40 -0.43
CA ARG A 57 6.46 9.91 0.94
C ARG A 57 5.89 11.32 1.10
N ARG A 58 6.15 12.22 0.15
CA ARG A 58 5.64 13.59 0.19
C ARG A 58 4.12 13.62 0.18
N LEU A 59 3.47 12.84 -0.69
CA LEU A 59 2.01 12.74 -0.70
C LEU A 59 1.47 12.24 0.65
N ALA A 60 2.07 11.19 1.23
CA ALA A 60 1.66 10.69 2.54
C ALA A 60 1.81 11.76 3.65
N VAL A 61 2.87 12.58 3.60
CA VAL A 61 3.07 13.73 4.50
C VAL A 61 1.94 14.74 4.32
N ASP A 62 1.67 15.18 3.12
CA ASP A 62 0.66 16.21 2.83
C ASP A 62 -0.77 15.75 3.22
N LEU A 63 -1.04 14.45 3.09
CA LEU A 63 -2.34 13.87 3.43
C LEU A 63 -2.52 13.58 4.92
N ALA A 64 -1.48 13.13 5.63
CA ALA A 64 -1.66 12.50 6.94
C ALA A 64 -0.81 13.07 8.08
N LEU A 65 0.34 13.71 7.84
CA LEU A 65 1.20 14.19 8.93
C LEU A 65 0.46 15.20 9.80
N GLU A 66 0.66 15.10 11.12
CA GLU A 66 0.03 15.94 12.16
C GLU A 66 -1.51 15.85 12.20
N LYS A 67 -2.10 14.87 11.51
CA LYS A 67 -3.55 14.62 11.55
C LYS A 67 -3.88 13.44 12.45
N THR A 68 -5.01 13.51 13.11
CA THR A 68 -5.59 12.36 13.82
C THR A 68 -6.24 11.43 12.80
N VAL A 69 -5.78 10.21 12.76
CA VAL A 69 -6.28 9.16 11.87
C VAL A 69 -6.89 8.01 12.65
N ARG A 70 -7.78 7.26 11.99
CA ARG A 70 -8.30 5.99 12.49
C ARG A 70 -7.65 4.85 11.70
N VAL A 71 -7.06 3.90 12.42
CA VAL A 71 -6.44 2.72 11.84
C VAL A 71 -7.25 1.47 12.15
N ASN A 72 -7.77 0.81 11.12
CA ASN A 72 -8.38 -0.51 11.21
C ASN A 72 -7.33 -1.57 10.85
N TYR A 73 -7.12 -2.55 11.73
CA TYR A 73 -6.12 -3.59 11.52
C TYR A 73 -6.59 -4.94 12.09
N THR A 74 -6.07 -6.05 11.57
CA THR A 74 -6.39 -7.39 12.07
C THR A 74 -5.22 -8.04 12.77
N PHE A 75 -3.98 -7.76 12.36
CA PHE A 75 -2.78 -8.38 12.89
C PHE A 75 -1.61 -7.39 12.87
N LYS A 76 -0.51 -7.82 13.48
CA LYS A 76 0.80 -7.18 13.41
C LYS A 76 1.75 -8.08 12.64
N ASP A 77 2.70 -7.47 11.95
CA ASP A 77 3.77 -8.24 11.31
C ASP A 77 4.91 -8.58 12.31
N LYS A 78 5.93 -9.26 11.82
CA LYS A 78 7.10 -9.65 12.63
C LYS A 78 7.93 -8.46 13.16
N TYR A 79 7.68 -7.26 12.66
CA TYR A 79 8.32 -6.02 13.10
C TYR A 79 7.43 -5.19 14.03
N ASP A 80 6.38 -5.78 14.58
CA ASP A 80 5.36 -5.16 15.45
C ASP A 80 4.58 -4.00 14.77
N ARG A 81 4.59 -3.91 13.42
CA ARG A 81 3.80 -2.92 12.70
C ARG A 81 2.35 -3.38 12.60
N LEU A 82 1.41 -2.46 12.82
CA LEU A 82 -0.01 -2.68 12.53
C LEU A 82 -0.17 -2.72 11.01
N ILE A 83 -0.66 -3.83 10.47
CA ILE A 83 -1.00 -3.91 9.05
C ILE A 83 -2.46 -3.53 8.91
N GLY A 84 -2.72 -2.35 8.33
CA GLY A 84 -4.06 -1.80 8.39
C GLY A 84 -4.42 -0.75 7.35
N GLU A 85 -5.69 -0.41 7.38
CA GLU A 85 -6.31 0.66 6.62
C GLU A 85 -6.29 1.94 7.44
N VAL A 86 -5.82 3.04 6.85
CA VAL A 86 -5.68 4.33 7.53
C VAL A 86 -6.72 5.31 6.98
N PHE A 87 -7.71 5.63 7.80
CA PHE A 87 -8.75 6.60 7.49
C PHE A 87 -8.32 8.00 7.92
N LEU A 88 -8.29 8.91 6.97
CA LEU A 88 -8.03 10.33 7.16
C LEU A 88 -9.23 11.03 7.85
N PRO A 89 -9.06 12.27 8.37
CA PRO A 89 -10.16 12.99 9.02
C PRO A 89 -11.40 13.20 8.14
N ASP A 90 -11.23 13.31 6.82
CA ASP A 90 -12.30 13.43 5.84
C ASP A 90 -12.88 12.07 5.40
N SER A 91 -12.57 11.01 6.15
CA SER A 91 -12.98 9.61 5.90
C SER A 91 -12.43 8.98 4.63
N LYS A 92 -11.53 9.64 3.89
CA LYS A 92 -10.81 9.00 2.79
C LYS A 92 -9.81 7.99 3.32
N LEU A 93 -9.56 6.95 2.53
CA LEU A 93 -8.60 5.91 2.84
C LEU A 93 -7.23 6.27 2.25
N LEU A 94 -6.23 6.48 3.11
CA LEU A 94 -4.87 6.83 2.66
C LEU A 94 -4.31 5.78 1.69
N ASN A 95 -4.59 4.48 1.96
CA ASN A 95 -4.21 3.36 1.08
C ASN A 95 -4.70 3.59 -0.37
N GLU A 96 -5.96 4.02 -0.52
CA GLU A 96 -6.55 4.30 -1.83
C GLU A 96 -6.00 5.57 -2.48
N GLU A 97 -5.78 6.63 -1.70
CA GLU A 97 -5.23 7.88 -2.23
C GLU A 97 -3.84 7.68 -2.82
N MET A 98 -3.02 6.80 -2.20
CA MET A 98 -1.71 6.43 -2.75
C MET A 98 -1.84 5.71 -4.10
N LEU A 99 -2.78 4.77 -4.24
CA LEU A 99 -3.05 4.09 -5.52
C LEU A 99 -3.61 5.04 -6.58
N LYS A 100 -4.58 5.89 -6.20
CA LYS A 100 -5.20 6.89 -7.11
C LYS A 100 -4.17 7.87 -7.69
N ALA A 101 -3.16 8.23 -6.90
CA ALA A 101 -2.06 9.09 -7.32
C ALA A 101 -0.99 8.36 -8.16
N GLY A 102 -1.09 7.03 -8.31
CA GLY A 102 -0.05 6.22 -8.95
C GLY A 102 1.26 6.19 -8.16
N LEU A 103 1.19 6.27 -6.83
CA LEU A 103 2.36 6.32 -5.95
C LEU A 103 2.46 5.10 -5.04
N ALA A 104 1.71 4.05 -5.36
CA ALA A 104 1.83 2.73 -4.79
C ALA A 104 1.37 1.68 -5.80
N TRP A 105 1.83 0.45 -5.57
CA TRP A 105 1.35 -0.76 -6.23
C TRP A 105 0.28 -1.43 -5.38
N HIS A 106 -0.71 -2.06 -5.99
CA HIS A 106 -1.62 -2.96 -5.28
C HIS A 106 -0.87 -4.25 -4.91
N TYR A 107 -0.75 -4.52 -3.60
CA TYR A 107 -0.04 -5.69 -3.07
C TYR A 107 -1.00 -6.84 -2.80
N ARG A 108 -1.10 -7.79 -3.73
CA ARG A 108 -2.17 -8.82 -3.83
C ARG A 108 -2.04 -10.04 -2.91
N VAL A 109 -1.14 -10.04 -1.93
CA VAL A 109 -0.85 -11.24 -1.11
C VAL A 109 -2.04 -11.74 -0.31
N LYS A 110 -2.88 -10.86 0.21
CA LYS A 110 -4.00 -11.21 1.08
C LYS A 110 -5.36 -11.11 0.40
N HIS A 111 -5.47 -10.18 -0.51
CA HIS A 111 -6.70 -9.94 -1.27
C HIS A 111 -6.37 -9.99 -2.76
N PRO A 112 -6.03 -11.19 -3.29
CA PRO A 112 -5.56 -11.34 -4.67
C PRO A 112 -6.60 -10.86 -5.69
N HIS A 113 -7.85 -10.72 -5.28
CA HIS A 113 -8.98 -10.34 -6.13
C HIS A 113 -9.73 -9.11 -5.61
N SER A 114 -9.05 -8.16 -4.95
CA SER A 114 -9.68 -6.87 -4.64
C SER A 114 -9.90 -6.08 -5.93
N SER A 115 -11.02 -6.36 -6.59
CA SER A 115 -11.42 -5.69 -7.84
C SER A 115 -11.48 -4.16 -7.70
N PHE A 116 -11.61 -3.65 -6.48
CA PHE A 116 -11.65 -2.21 -6.23
C PHE A 116 -10.25 -1.57 -6.25
N LEU A 117 -9.27 -2.12 -5.53
CA LEU A 117 -7.90 -1.61 -5.50
C LEU A 117 -7.22 -1.78 -6.87
N GLU A 118 -7.48 -2.89 -7.55
CA GLU A 118 -7.05 -3.10 -8.93
C GLU A 118 -7.56 -2.02 -9.88
N LYS A 119 -8.84 -1.65 -9.76
CA LYS A 119 -9.42 -0.57 -10.58
C LYS A 119 -8.77 0.78 -10.29
N LEU A 120 -8.36 1.06 -9.04
CA LEU A 120 -7.66 2.30 -8.70
C LEU A 120 -6.27 2.33 -9.33
N GLU A 121 -5.49 1.25 -9.19
CA GLU A 121 -4.18 1.09 -9.81
C GLU A 121 -4.27 1.21 -11.33
N TYR A 122 -5.20 0.48 -11.95
CA TYR A 122 -5.44 0.54 -13.39
C TYR A 122 -5.78 1.95 -13.89
N LYS A 123 -6.64 2.68 -13.16
CA LYS A 123 -6.97 4.06 -13.53
C LYS A 123 -5.76 4.99 -13.45
N ALA A 124 -4.90 4.81 -12.47
CA ALA A 124 -3.66 5.58 -12.34
C ALA A 124 -2.69 5.24 -13.47
N TRP A 125 -2.51 3.96 -13.79
CA TRP A 125 -1.72 3.48 -14.91
C TRP A 125 -2.22 4.05 -16.26
N LYS A 126 -3.52 3.91 -16.55
CA LYS A 126 -4.13 4.41 -17.78
C LYS A 126 -3.94 5.92 -18.00
N LYS A 127 -3.80 6.67 -16.91
CA LYS A 127 -3.57 8.12 -16.92
C LYS A 127 -2.09 8.49 -16.83
N ASN A 128 -1.18 7.53 -16.84
CA ASN A 128 0.25 7.72 -16.64
C ASN A 128 0.57 8.57 -15.39
N LEU A 129 -0.08 8.29 -14.26
CA LEU A 129 0.15 9.03 -13.02
C LEU A 129 1.32 8.45 -12.22
N GLY A 130 2.09 9.34 -11.58
CA GLY A 130 3.14 8.94 -10.65
C GLY A 130 4.15 7.99 -11.28
N LEU A 131 4.36 6.83 -10.65
CA LEU A 131 5.30 5.79 -11.08
C LEU A 131 5.01 5.25 -12.49
N TRP A 132 3.76 5.37 -12.96
CA TRP A 132 3.31 4.92 -14.28
C TRP A 132 3.76 5.83 -15.44
N LEU A 133 4.47 6.93 -15.16
CA LEU A 133 5.20 7.72 -16.16
C LEU A 133 6.45 7.00 -16.69
N GLN A 134 6.95 6.01 -15.94
CA GLN A 134 8.11 5.23 -16.35
C GLN A 134 7.70 4.19 -17.41
N GLU A 135 8.56 3.92 -18.39
CA GLU A 135 8.33 2.85 -19.38
C GLU A 135 8.30 1.47 -18.71
N THR A 136 9.20 1.25 -17.76
CA THR A 136 9.34 -0.01 -17.03
C THR A 136 9.43 0.26 -15.52
N PRO A 137 8.28 0.55 -14.87
CA PRO A 137 8.29 0.79 -13.44
C PRO A 137 8.62 -0.50 -12.67
N VAL A 138 9.65 -0.47 -11.83
CA VAL A 138 10.09 -1.61 -11.02
C VAL A 138 9.27 -1.67 -9.74
N PRO A 139 8.61 -2.79 -9.42
CA PRO A 139 7.87 -2.93 -8.17
C PRO A 139 8.82 -2.92 -6.95
N PRO A 140 8.35 -2.41 -5.78
CA PRO A 140 9.20 -2.31 -4.59
C PRO A 140 9.79 -3.66 -4.13
N TRP A 141 9.03 -4.74 -4.24
CA TRP A 141 9.52 -6.09 -3.88
C TRP A 141 10.65 -6.58 -4.78
N GLU A 142 10.68 -6.22 -6.06
CA GLU A 142 11.79 -6.50 -6.96
C GLU A 142 12.99 -5.62 -6.64
N PHE A 143 12.76 -4.33 -6.45
CA PHE A 143 13.80 -3.40 -6.04
C PHE A 143 14.50 -3.85 -4.74
N ARG A 144 13.74 -4.29 -3.71
CA ARG A 144 14.30 -4.84 -2.47
C ARG A 144 15.13 -6.11 -2.72
N ARG A 145 14.68 -6.98 -3.61
CA ARG A 145 15.41 -8.20 -3.96
C ARG A 145 16.77 -7.88 -4.59
N GLU A 146 16.78 -6.96 -5.54
CA GLU A 146 18.00 -6.57 -6.26
C GLU A 146 18.99 -5.81 -5.35
N ASN A 147 18.47 -4.99 -4.45
CA ASN A 147 19.28 -4.20 -3.52
C ASN A 147 19.52 -4.90 -2.16
N ARG A 148 19.23 -6.20 -2.04
CA ARG A 148 19.35 -6.99 -0.81
C ARG A 148 18.59 -6.39 0.39
N LEU A 149 17.55 -5.62 0.13
CA LEU A 149 16.67 -5.12 1.19
C LEU A 149 15.78 -6.25 1.72
N PRO A 150 15.36 -6.20 3.00
CA PRO A 150 14.45 -7.20 3.55
C PRO A 150 13.16 -7.27 2.74
N LEU A 151 12.86 -8.45 2.21
CA LEU A 151 11.57 -8.69 1.55
C LEU A 151 10.44 -8.68 2.59
N PRO A 152 9.22 -8.29 2.21
CA PRO A 152 8.06 -8.46 3.06
C PRO A 152 7.89 -9.95 3.41
N PRO A 153 7.25 -10.28 4.53
CA PRO A 153 7.12 -11.66 5.03
C PRO A 153 6.42 -12.61 4.06
N THR A 154 5.66 -12.08 3.14
CA THR A 154 5.03 -12.85 2.05
C THR A 154 5.18 -12.07 0.76
N LYS A 155 5.94 -12.63 -0.18
CA LYS A 155 5.99 -12.11 -1.55
C LYS A 155 4.67 -12.48 -2.24
N PRO A 156 3.99 -11.55 -2.97
CA PRO A 156 3.03 -12.00 -3.96
C PRO A 156 3.78 -12.86 -4.97
N GLU A 157 3.34 -14.09 -5.16
CA GLU A 157 3.75 -14.83 -6.34
C GLU A 157 3.33 -13.99 -7.54
N HIS A 158 4.29 -13.68 -8.37
CA HIS A 158 4.20 -12.86 -9.58
C HIS A 158 2.88 -12.12 -9.81
N MET A 159 3.01 -10.79 -9.97
CA MET A 159 1.99 -10.08 -10.71
C MET A 159 1.93 -10.75 -12.08
N ASP A 160 0.92 -11.58 -12.28
CA ASP A 160 0.66 -12.18 -13.57
C ASP A 160 0.06 -11.07 -14.46
N TYR A 161 0.93 -10.39 -15.22
CA TYR A 161 0.50 -9.41 -16.21
C TYR A 161 -0.46 -10.06 -17.22
N ASP A 162 -0.33 -11.38 -17.49
CA ASP A 162 -1.25 -12.12 -18.33
C ASP A 162 -2.65 -12.22 -17.69
N LEU A 163 -2.71 -12.26 -16.36
CA LEU A 163 -3.99 -12.19 -15.64
C LEU A 163 -4.66 -10.81 -15.79
N PHE A 164 -3.89 -9.70 -15.74
CA PHE A 164 -4.41 -8.37 -16.05
C PHE A 164 -4.90 -8.26 -17.50
N LEU A 165 -4.18 -8.87 -18.44
CA LEU A 165 -4.58 -8.93 -19.85
C LEU A 165 -5.84 -9.79 -20.03
N SER A 166 -5.95 -10.92 -19.32
CA SER A 166 -7.09 -11.83 -19.42
C SER A 166 -8.41 -11.24 -18.90
N TYR A 167 -8.33 -10.30 -17.94
CA TYR A 167 -9.50 -9.56 -17.45
C TYR A 167 -9.84 -8.32 -18.29
N GLY A 168 -9.13 -8.08 -19.39
CA GLY A 168 -9.35 -6.89 -20.24
C GLY A 168 -9.10 -5.56 -19.49
N LEU A 169 -8.39 -5.58 -18.38
CA LEU A 169 -8.14 -4.44 -17.51
C LEU A 169 -6.88 -3.66 -17.89
N LEU A 170 -6.00 -4.29 -18.69
CA LEU A 170 -4.84 -3.65 -19.30
C LEU A 170 -4.96 -3.79 -20.83
N GLY A 171 -4.91 -2.67 -21.55
CA GLY A 171 -4.66 -2.72 -23.00
C GLY A 171 -3.27 -3.29 -23.23
N ASP A 172 -3.11 -4.06 -24.32
CA ASP A 172 -1.84 -4.63 -24.74
C ASP A 172 -0.78 -3.51 -24.83
N PRO A 173 0.34 -3.60 -24.08
CA PRO A 173 1.42 -2.61 -24.15
C PRO A 173 2.08 -2.52 -25.54
N LYS A 174 1.80 -3.47 -26.45
CA LYS A 174 2.31 -3.49 -27.84
C LYS A 174 1.44 -2.69 -28.82
N THR A 175 0.31 -2.12 -28.38
CA THR A 175 -0.61 -1.33 -29.22
C THR A 175 -0.53 0.18 -28.95
N ARG A 176 0.58 0.64 -28.39
CA ARG A 176 0.91 2.07 -28.29
C ARG A 176 1.94 2.49 -29.31
#